data_e3b19746b79c434940bd82d0e6c7a22a
#
_entry.id   e3b19746b79c434940bd82d0e6c7a22a
#
_cell.length_a   1.000
_cell.length_b   1.000
_cell.length_c   1.000
_cell.angle_alpha   90.00
_cell.angle_beta   90.00
_cell.angle_gamma   90.00
#
_symmetry.space_group_name_H-M   'P 1'
#
loop_
_entity.id
_entity.type
_entity.pdbx_description
1 polymer ?
#
loop_
_entity_poly.entity_id
_entity_poly.type
_entity_poly.pdbx_seq_one_letter_code
_entity_poly.pdbx_strand_id
1 'polypeptide(L)'
;MLQAVFSLMEGGQHVDKKHSTDNSPHKRFPDGFRILQGKQEYVSYIDHSSIRIWTNEHDEQTYDDHWHSATEIIFTLKGKSVYTLPEETYTVKDGQILIIPADCPHSLKEDAGTQRYLFLFEPTYLLHLRDMSVMSPLMKCPIYLTDNSETHCQIRDLLMKIIACYNEQAPMWNSMCYSYLLQVYVLLGRRQISQEMPMLHLSERKAIDSEIMNSALTYLNQNYMYDITLEDVAAFAGFSKYYFSRMFKQFFGFSFSEYLCKRRLEVAADLLTHTNRPIQEIAIAAGFGSVGTFNRIFRSSKNCTPSQFREMYGDF
;
A
#
# COMPACT_ATOMS: atom_id res chain seq x y z
N MET A 1 -22.91 19.87 -1.90
CA MET A 1 -21.95 19.23 -0.99
C MET A 1 -20.51 19.31 -1.50
N LEU A 2 -20.24 19.01 -2.79
CA LEU A 2 -18.90 19.16 -3.40
C LEU A 2 -18.32 20.60 -3.32
N GLN A 3 -19.14 21.64 -3.47
CA GLN A 3 -18.68 23.02 -3.36
C GLN A 3 -18.27 23.46 -1.94
N ALA A 4 -18.80 22.85 -0.90
CA ALA A 4 -18.46 23.19 0.50
C ALA A 4 -17.09 22.64 0.92
N VAL A 5 -16.59 21.55 0.31
CA VAL A 5 -15.28 20.99 0.58
C VAL A 5 -14.17 21.85 -0.07
N PHE A 6 -14.44 22.47 -1.21
CA PHE A 6 -13.51 23.39 -1.87
C PHE A 6 -13.24 24.68 -1.07
N SER A 7 -14.26 25.18 -0.37
CA SER A 7 -14.14 26.42 0.42
C SER A 7 -13.28 26.28 1.69
N LEU A 8 -13.05 25.06 2.16
CA LEU A 8 -12.18 24.77 3.32
C LEU A 8 -10.69 24.64 2.98
N MET A 9 -10.33 24.55 1.69
CA MET A 9 -8.95 24.40 1.24
C MET A 9 -8.24 25.72 0.90
N GLU A 10 -8.94 26.85 0.81
CA GLU A 10 -8.34 28.17 0.48
C GLU A 10 -7.58 28.83 1.64
N GLY A 11 -7.51 28.21 2.83
CA GLY A 11 -6.85 28.75 4.03
C GLY A 11 -5.37 28.40 4.21
N GLY A 12 -4.72 27.72 3.28
CA GLY A 12 -3.31 27.31 3.36
C GLY A 12 -2.36 28.45 2.99
N GLN A 13 -1.52 28.89 3.95
CA GLN A 13 -0.54 29.97 3.83
C GLN A 13 0.41 29.78 2.65
N HIS A 14 0.58 30.83 1.84
CA HIS A 14 1.62 30.99 0.84
C HIS A 14 3.01 30.88 1.48
N VAL A 15 3.77 29.87 1.08
CA VAL A 15 5.20 29.79 1.34
C VAL A 15 5.95 30.15 0.06
N ASP A 16 6.78 31.18 0.14
CA ASP A 16 7.56 31.75 -0.96
C ASP A 16 8.45 30.72 -1.68
N LYS A 17 8.31 30.66 -3.00
CA LYS A 17 9.18 29.89 -3.90
C LYS A 17 10.54 30.56 -4.02
N LYS A 18 11.60 29.99 -3.42
CA LYS A 18 12.98 30.22 -3.87
C LYS A 18 13.40 29.07 -4.79
N HIS A 19 13.72 29.39 -6.04
CA HIS A 19 14.33 28.48 -7.01
C HIS A 19 15.70 28.03 -6.49
N SER A 20 15.87 26.72 -6.26
CA SER A 20 17.17 26.08 -6.21
C SER A 20 17.26 25.08 -7.35
N THR A 21 18.21 25.29 -8.26
CA THR A 21 18.64 24.35 -9.27
C THR A 21 19.48 23.28 -8.58
N ASP A 22 18.83 22.20 -8.13
CA ASP A 22 19.52 21.02 -7.58
C ASP A 22 19.23 19.83 -8.48
N ASN A 23 20.29 19.33 -9.12
CA ASN A 23 20.31 18.18 -10.04
C ASN A 23 20.39 16.84 -9.29
N SER A 24 19.83 16.75 -8.08
CA SER A 24 19.75 15.50 -7.31
C SER A 24 18.57 14.63 -7.81
N PRO A 25 18.70 13.29 -7.78
CA PRO A 25 17.63 12.38 -8.24
C PRO A 25 16.38 12.38 -7.35
N HIS A 26 16.28 13.31 -6.40
CA HIS A 26 15.18 13.43 -5.44
C HIS A 26 14.32 14.65 -5.79
N LYS A 27 13.23 14.44 -6.53
CA LYS A 27 12.18 15.47 -6.66
C LYS A 27 11.38 15.53 -5.36
N ARG A 28 11.47 16.67 -4.65
CA ARG A 28 10.57 16.96 -3.52
C ARG A 28 9.17 17.24 -4.07
N PHE A 29 8.21 16.40 -3.69
CA PHE A 29 6.80 16.76 -3.77
C PHE A 29 6.39 17.48 -2.48
N PRO A 30 5.35 18.34 -2.49
CA PRO A 30 4.96 19.12 -1.30
C PRO A 30 4.75 18.27 -0.04
N ASP A 31 4.41 16.98 -0.19
CA ASP A 31 4.05 16.05 0.89
C ASP A 31 4.96 14.82 1.00
N GLY A 32 6.22 14.92 0.58
CA GLY A 32 7.19 13.82 0.73
C GLY A 32 8.04 13.55 -0.51
N PHE A 33 8.99 12.62 -0.36
CA PHE A 33 9.94 12.29 -1.41
C PHE A 33 9.44 11.08 -2.21
N ARG A 34 9.47 11.20 -3.54
CA ARG A 34 9.39 10.06 -4.42
C ARG A 34 10.80 9.48 -4.59
N ILE A 35 11.02 8.28 -4.12
CA ILE A 35 12.32 7.59 -4.23
C ILE A 35 12.16 6.47 -5.26
N LEU A 36 12.83 6.62 -6.40
CA LEU A 36 12.88 5.60 -7.44
C LEU A 36 14.23 4.88 -7.43
N GLN A 37 14.20 3.56 -7.45
CA GLN A 37 15.34 2.71 -7.76
C GLN A 37 15.04 1.87 -9.00
N GLY A 38 15.60 2.27 -10.13
CA GLY A 38 15.16 1.73 -11.40
C GLY A 38 13.67 2.02 -11.62
N LYS A 39 12.87 0.97 -11.72
CA LYS A 39 11.40 1.07 -11.83
C LYS A 39 10.66 0.90 -10.50
N GLN A 40 11.34 0.57 -9.42
CA GLN A 40 10.71 0.45 -8.10
C GLN A 40 10.60 1.81 -7.43
N GLU A 41 9.39 2.19 -7.04
CA GLU A 41 9.12 3.35 -6.22
C GLU A 41 8.95 2.94 -4.75
N TYR A 42 9.64 3.65 -3.86
CA TYR A 42 9.49 3.49 -2.42
C TYR A 42 8.47 4.50 -1.91
N VAL A 43 7.33 4.00 -1.46
CA VAL A 43 6.29 4.83 -0.86
C VAL A 43 6.71 5.20 0.56
N SER A 44 6.85 6.49 0.82
CA SER A 44 7.01 7.02 2.19
C SER A 44 5.66 7.44 2.73
N TYR A 45 5.32 6.98 3.92
CA TYR A 45 4.10 7.38 4.61
C TYR A 45 4.38 8.51 5.60
N ILE A 46 3.37 9.29 5.95
CA ILE A 46 3.49 10.40 6.91
C ILE A 46 3.29 9.83 8.32
N ASP A 47 4.08 10.28 9.29
CA ASP A 47 3.88 10.11 10.73
C ASP A 47 3.22 8.81 11.18
N HIS A 48 3.97 7.71 11.24
CA HIS A 48 3.49 6.40 11.71
C HIS A 48 2.27 5.83 10.97
N SER A 49 1.90 6.45 9.86
CA SER A 49 0.78 5.99 9.06
C SER A 49 1.21 4.91 8.07
N SER A 50 0.24 4.24 7.51
CA SER A 50 0.39 3.28 6.42
C SER A 50 -0.53 3.63 5.25
N ILE A 51 -0.98 4.88 5.24
CA ILE A 51 -1.77 5.47 4.17
C ILE A 51 -1.20 6.85 3.82
N ARG A 52 -1.20 7.18 2.55
CA ARG A 52 -0.82 8.47 2.02
C ARG A 52 -1.83 8.91 0.98
N ILE A 53 -2.27 10.17 1.07
CA ILE A 53 -3.23 10.75 0.14
C ILE A 53 -2.67 12.09 -0.33
N TRP A 54 -2.80 12.35 -1.62
CA TRP A 54 -2.55 13.67 -2.17
C TRP A 54 -3.47 13.99 -3.33
N THR A 55 -3.59 15.27 -3.61
CA THR A 55 -4.28 15.81 -4.78
C THR A 55 -3.27 16.21 -5.84
N ASN A 56 -3.66 16.10 -7.08
CA ASN A 56 -2.94 16.66 -8.20
C ASN A 56 -3.84 17.65 -8.93
N GLU A 57 -3.42 18.92 -8.98
CA GLU A 57 -4.23 20.01 -9.53
C GLU A 57 -3.49 20.84 -10.58
N HIS A 58 -2.41 20.32 -11.18
CA HIS A 58 -1.54 21.15 -12.00
C HIS A 58 -1.24 20.56 -13.36
N ASP A 59 -0.25 21.11 -14.00
CA ASP A 59 0.16 20.89 -15.37
C ASP A 59 0.16 19.43 -15.84
N GLU A 60 0.19 19.21 -17.15
CA GLU A 60 0.35 17.90 -17.76
C GLU A 60 1.43 17.09 -17.06
N GLN A 61 1.09 15.88 -16.57
CA GLN A 61 2.01 15.01 -15.86
C GLN A 61 2.18 13.69 -16.59
N THR A 62 3.44 13.26 -16.65
CA THR A 62 3.80 11.94 -17.16
C THR A 62 4.70 11.26 -16.15
N TYR A 63 4.32 10.05 -15.76
CA TYR A 63 5.14 9.18 -14.93
C TYR A 63 5.49 7.94 -15.73
N ASP A 64 6.77 7.70 -15.88
CA ASP A 64 7.28 6.50 -16.54
C ASP A 64 6.90 5.23 -15.77
N ASP A 65 7.00 4.10 -16.46
CA ASP A 65 6.71 2.79 -15.92
C ASP A 65 7.45 2.51 -14.61
N HIS A 66 6.70 2.30 -13.55
CA HIS A 66 7.17 2.06 -12.19
C HIS A 66 6.22 1.11 -11.44
N TRP A 67 6.66 0.65 -10.27
CA TRP A 67 5.85 -0.17 -9.38
C TRP A 67 6.22 0.09 -7.92
N HIS A 68 5.28 -0.15 -6.99
CA HIS A 68 5.47 0.00 -5.55
C HIS A 68 4.64 -1.04 -4.78
N SER A 69 5.01 -1.27 -3.51
CA SER A 69 4.34 -2.24 -2.64
C SER A 69 3.00 -1.79 -2.07
N ALA A 70 2.60 -0.56 -2.30
CA ALA A 70 1.30 -0.05 -1.89
C ALA A 70 0.22 -0.39 -2.91
N THR A 71 -1.02 -0.53 -2.46
CA THR A 71 -2.18 -0.45 -3.34
C THR A 71 -2.47 1.02 -3.62
N GLU A 72 -2.79 1.33 -4.87
CA GLU A 72 -3.11 2.69 -5.31
C GLU A 72 -4.59 2.79 -5.68
N ILE A 73 -5.31 3.77 -5.10
CA ILE A 73 -6.66 4.12 -5.55
C ILE A 73 -6.60 5.51 -6.18
N ILE A 74 -7.04 5.59 -7.42
CA ILE A 74 -7.18 6.82 -8.19
C ILE A 74 -8.66 7.19 -8.22
N PHE A 75 -9.00 8.39 -7.75
CA PHE A 75 -10.34 8.93 -7.86
C PHE A 75 -10.27 10.26 -8.62
N THR A 76 -10.71 10.27 -9.87
CA THR A 76 -10.70 11.45 -10.72
C THR A 76 -11.94 12.30 -10.43
N LEU A 77 -11.72 13.56 -10.06
CA LEU A 77 -12.79 14.53 -9.84
C LEU A 77 -13.17 15.25 -11.13
N LYS A 78 -12.15 15.61 -11.91
CA LYS A 78 -12.31 16.35 -13.17
C LYS A 78 -11.15 16.03 -14.10
N GLY A 79 -11.42 15.95 -15.39
CA GLY A 79 -10.40 15.76 -16.43
C GLY A 79 -10.21 14.28 -16.79
N LYS A 80 -8.99 13.93 -17.18
CA LYS A 80 -8.69 12.63 -17.75
C LYS A 80 -7.24 12.23 -17.48
N SER A 81 -7.06 11.00 -17.01
CA SER A 81 -5.76 10.36 -16.85
C SER A 81 -5.74 9.01 -17.56
N VAL A 82 -4.61 8.67 -18.16
CA VAL A 82 -4.40 7.39 -18.83
C VAL A 82 -3.36 6.60 -18.04
N TYR A 83 -3.76 5.45 -17.51
CA TYR A 83 -2.91 4.50 -16.81
C TYR A 83 -2.65 3.29 -17.70
N THR A 84 -1.39 3.00 -17.98
CA THR A 84 -0.99 1.81 -18.74
C THR A 84 -0.43 0.78 -17.78
N LEU A 85 -1.08 -0.37 -17.73
CA LEU A 85 -0.70 -1.55 -16.97
C LEU A 85 -0.23 -2.65 -17.94
N PRO A 86 0.39 -3.74 -17.48
CA PRO A 86 0.94 -4.77 -18.38
C PRO A 86 -0.07 -5.41 -19.34
N GLU A 87 -1.31 -5.57 -18.92
CA GLU A 87 -2.35 -6.27 -19.71
C GLU A 87 -3.34 -5.31 -20.36
N GLU A 88 -3.55 -4.11 -19.79
CA GLU A 88 -4.60 -3.19 -20.24
C GLU A 88 -4.25 -1.73 -19.96
N THR A 89 -4.84 -0.83 -20.75
CA THR A 89 -4.76 0.62 -20.57
C THR A 89 -6.11 1.17 -20.15
N TYR A 90 -6.12 1.89 -19.03
CA TYR A 90 -7.32 2.49 -18.44
C TYR A 90 -7.33 4.00 -18.66
N THR A 91 -8.44 4.50 -19.20
CA THR A 91 -8.69 5.95 -19.29
C THR A 91 -9.68 6.35 -18.22
N VAL A 92 -9.16 6.94 -17.14
CA VAL A 92 -9.95 7.32 -15.97
C VAL A 92 -10.43 8.76 -16.12
N LYS A 93 -11.74 8.97 -16.09
CA LYS A 93 -12.43 10.25 -16.30
C LYS A 93 -13.16 10.72 -15.05
N ASP A 94 -13.88 11.84 -15.18
CA ASP A 94 -14.68 12.45 -14.11
C ASP A 94 -15.53 11.43 -13.35
N GLY A 95 -15.37 11.40 -12.05
CA GLY A 95 -16.10 10.54 -11.12
C GLY A 95 -15.69 9.07 -11.13
N GLN A 96 -14.79 8.64 -12.02
CA GLN A 96 -14.35 7.26 -12.13
C GLN A 96 -13.25 6.93 -11.13
N ILE A 97 -13.15 5.65 -10.79
CA ILE A 97 -12.21 5.12 -9.82
C ILE A 97 -11.43 3.97 -10.46
N LEU A 98 -10.10 4.01 -10.37
CA LEU A 98 -9.22 2.91 -10.71
C LEU A 98 -8.47 2.48 -9.45
N ILE A 99 -8.42 1.17 -9.18
CA ILE A 99 -7.62 0.59 -8.12
C ILE A 99 -6.53 -0.26 -8.77
N ILE A 100 -5.28 0.10 -8.53
CA ILE A 100 -4.11 -0.62 -9.01
C ILE A 100 -3.55 -1.42 -7.84
N PRO A 101 -3.39 -2.75 -7.97
CA PRO A 101 -2.87 -3.58 -6.90
C PRO A 101 -1.41 -3.28 -6.59
N ALA A 102 -0.98 -3.63 -5.38
CA ALA A 102 0.43 -3.59 -4.99
C ALA A 102 1.30 -4.39 -5.96
N ASP A 103 2.53 -3.94 -6.17
CA ASP A 103 3.55 -4.55 -7.04
C ASP A 103 3.15 -4.66 -8.53
N CYS A 104 2.09 -3.99 -8.96
CA CYS A 104 1.68 -3.92 -10.36
C CYS A 104 2.44 -2.80 -11.09
N PRO A 105 3.24 -3.11 -12.15
CA PRO A 105 3.87 -2.09 -12.96
C PRO A 105 2.82 -1.22 -13.66
N HIS A 106 3.01 0.08 -13.62
CA HIS A 106 2.13 1.02 -14.31
C HIS A 106 2.83 2.32 -14.65
N SER A 107 2.29 3.01 -15.65
CA SER A 107 2.67 4.36 -16.03
C SER A 107 1.44 5.25 -16.09
N LEU A 108 1.66 6.56 -15.98
CA LEU A 108 0.62 7.58 -16.02
C LEU A 108 0.93 8.62 -17.08
N LYS A 109 -0.09 8.97 -17.87
CA LYS A 109 -0.15 10.18 -18.66
C LYS A 109 -1.42 10.94 -18.31
N GLU A 110 -1.28 12.19 -17.91
CA GLU A 110 -2.37 13.03 -17.41
C GLU A 110 -2.47 14.30 -18.22
N ASP A 111 -3.70 14.66 -18.63
CA ASP A 111 -3.99 15.89 -19.32
C ASP A 111 -3.93 17.09 -18.36
N ALA A 112 -3.50 18.24 -18.83
CA ALA A 112 -3.44 19.48 -18.02
C ALA A 112 -4.81 19.84 -17.43
N GLY A 113 -4.82 20.30 -16.19
CA GLY A 113 -6.03 20.68 -15.45
C GLY A 113 -6.84 19.50 -14.91
N THR A 114 -6.31 18.28 -14.97
CA THR A 114 -6.93 17.11 -14.32
C THR A 114 -6.82 17.25 -12.80
N GLN A 115 -7.93 16.98 -12.12
CA GLN A 115 -8.03 16.99 -10.66
C GLN A 115 -8.37 15.57 -10.19
N ARG A 116 -7.53 15.02 -9.35
CA ARG A 116 -7.73 13.67 -8.79
C ARG A 116 -7.18 13.56 -7.38
N TYR A 117 -7.73 12.62 -6.64
CA TYR A 117 -7.13 12.10 -5.42
C TYR A 117 -6.38 10.82 -5.72
N LEU A 118 -5.22 10.69 -5.12
CA LEU A 118 -4.42 9.49 -5.14
C LEU A 118 -4.24 8.98 -3.72
N PHE A 119 -4.62 7.71 -3.49
CA PHE A 119 -4.49 7.05 -2.19
C PHE A 119 -3.48 5.93 -2.35
N LEU A 120 -2.40 5.97 -1.60
CA LEU A 120 -1.49 4.84 -1.43
C LEU A 120 -1.64 4.27 -0.03
N PHE A 121 -1.79 2.96 0.09
CA PHE A 121 -1.91 2.31 1.38
C PHE A 121 -1.32 0.90 1.37
N GLU A 122 -0.91 0.43 2.55
CA GLU A 122 -0.36 -0.90 2.74
C GLU A 122 -1.51 -1.94 2.81
N PRO A 123 -1.67 -2.83 1.81
CA PRO A 123 -2.80 -3.75 1.75
C PRO A 123 -2.75 -4.86 2.80
N THR A 124 -1.59 -5.17 3.37
CA THR A 124 -1.41 -6.26 4.34
C THR A 124 -2.26 -6.08 5.59
N TYR A 125 -2.53 -4.84 6.02
CA TYR A 125 -3.40 -4.58 7.18
C TYR A 125 -4.84 -5.04 6.96
N LEU A 126 -5.34 -5.03 5.74
CA LEU A 126 -6.69 -5.51 5.42
C LEU A 126 -6.78 -7.03 5.37
N LEU A 127 -5.67 -7.73 5.06
CA LEU A 127 -5.64 -9.17 4.90
C LEU A 127 -5.66 -9.96 6.22
N HIS A 128 -5.54 -9.28 7.37
CA HIS A 128 -5.60 -9.92 8.68
C HIS A 128 -6.99 -10.44 9.07
N LEU A 129 -8.04 -9.95 8.43
CA LEU A 129 -9.39 -10.46 8.64
C LEU A 129 -9.62 -11.69 7.74
N ARG A 130 -10.25 -12.72 8.33
CA ARG A 130 -10.48 -14.01 7.66
C ARG A 130 -11.22 -13.86 6.33
N ASP A 131 -12.29 -13.10 6.31
CA ASP A 131 -13.11 -12.85 5.11
C ASP A 131 -12.32 -12.06 4.05
N MET A 132 -11.44 -11.14 4.47
CA MET A 132 -10.61 -10.36 3.56
C MET A 132 -9.51 -11.19 2.90
N SER A 133 -9.02 -12.23 3.55
CA SER A 133 -8.07 -13.15 2.93
C SER A 133 -8.67 -13.91 1.74
N VAL A 134 -9.98 -14.21 1.80
CA VAL A 134 -10.74 -14.77 0.68
C VAL A 134 -10.79 -13.81 -0.50
N MET A 135 -10.72 -12.50 -0.23
CA MET A 135 -10.69 -11.44 -1.24
C MET A 135 -9.30 -11.20 -1.86
N SER A 136 -8.27 -11.92 -1.41
CA SER A 136 -6.90 -11.80 -1.94
C SER A 136 -6.82 -11.86 -3.48
N PRO A 137 -7.56 -12.70 -4.21
CA PRO A 137 -7.55 -12.67 -5.67
C PRO A 137 -8.06 -11.34 -6.24
N LEU A 138 -9.12 -10.76 -5.67
CA LEU A 138 -9.65 -9.47 -6.08
C LEU A 138 -8.66 -8.33 -5.82
N MET A 139 -7.94 -8.38 -4.70
CA MET A 139 -6.92 -7.39 -4.34
C MET A 139 -5.65 -7.46 -5.20
N LYS A 140 -5.51 -8.49 -6.04
CA LYS A 140 -4.37 -8.67 -6.98
C LYS A 140 -4.70 -8.29 -8.42
N CYS A 141 -5.95 -7.91 -8.69
CA CYS A 141 -6.38 -7.49 -10.01
C CYS A 141 -6.69 -6.00 -10.02
N PRO A 142 -6.44 -5.28 -11.12
CA PRO A 142 -6.95 -3.94 -11.30
C PRO A 142 -8.48 -3.92 -11.23
N ILE A 143 -9.05 -2.91 -10.57
CA ILE A 143 -10.50 -2.74 -10.47
C ILE A 143 -10.85 -1.37 -11.03
N TYR A 144 -11.65 -1.35 -12.09
CA TYR A 144 -12.07 -0.12 -12.74
C TYR A 144 -13.58 0.09 -12.61
N LEU A 145 -13.96 1.17 -11.94
CA LEU A 145 -15.34 1.54 -11.68
C LEU A 145 -15.71 2.75 -12.55
N THR A 146 -16.59 2.51 -13.52
CA THR A 146 -16.99 3.52 -14.52
C THR A 146 -18.46 3.87 -14.44
N ASP A 147 -19.25 3.06 -13.73
CA ASP A 147 -20.69 3.22 -13.60
C ASP A 147 -21.07 4.10 -12.40
N ASN A 148 -22.27 4.64 -12.45
CA ASN A 148 -22.88 5.35 -11.32
C ASN A 148 -23.81 4.43 -10.51
N SER A 149 -23.42 3.14 -10.37
CA SER A 149 -24.17 2.20 -9.53
C SER A 149 -24.21 2.65 -8.07
N GLU A 150 -25.12 2.12 -7.31
CA GLU A 150 -25.21 2.36 -5.86
C GLU A 150 -23.88 2.04 -5.16
N THR A 151 -23.26 0.92 -5.52
CA THR A 151 -21.93 0.51 -5.00
C THR A 151 -20.86 1.56 -5.32
N HIS A 152 -20.83 2.09 -6.55
CA HIS A 152 -19.89 3.13 -6.93
C HIS A 152 -20.11 4.41 -6.12
N CYS A 153 -21.35 4.84 -5.92
CA CYS A 153 -21.68 6.00 -5.10
C CYS A 153 -21.23 5.81 -3.65
N GLN A 154 -21.50 4.62 -3.07
CA GLN A 154 -21.07 4.29 -1.70
C GLN A 154 -19.54 4.30 -1.55
N ILE A 155 -18.81 3.77 -2.55
CA ILE A 155 -17.33 3.79 -2.54
C ILE A 155 -16.83 5.22 -2.62
N ARG A 156 -17.36 6.08 -3.49
CA ARG A 156 -17.02 7.50 -3.55
C ARG A 156 -17.21 8.19 -2.19
N ASP A 157 -18.33 7.95 -1.54
CA ASP A 157 -18.63 8.54 -0.23
C ASP A 157 -17.62 8.07 0.84
N LEU A 158 -17.19 6.81 0.79
CA LEU A 158 -16.14 6.29 1.66
C LEU A 158 -14.78 6.94 1.39
N LEU A 159 -14.40 7.11 0.11
CA LEU A 159 -13.17 7.81 -0.25
C LEU A 159 -13.17 9.26 0.23
N MET A 160 -14.30 9.97 0.13
CA MET A 160 -14.43 11.32 0.68
C MET A 160 -14.29 11.36 2.21
N LYS A 161 -14.80 10.34 2.93
CA LYS A 161 -14.60 10.21 4.37
C LYS A 161 -13.15 9.96 4.73
N ILE A 162 -12.44 9.15 3.94
CA ILE A 162 -11.01 8.89 4.12
C ILE A 162 -10.23 10.21 3.95
N ILE A 163 -10.52 11.00 2.92
CA ILE A 163 -9.89 12.30 2.69
C ILE A 163 -10.12 13.25 3.87
N ALA A 164 -11.35 13.36 4.34
CA ALA A 164 -11.68 14.21 5.48
C ALA A 164 -10.91 13.78 6.74
N CYS A 165 -10.89 12.48 7.04
CA CYS A 165 -10.19 11.91 8.18
C CYS A 165 -8.66 12.11 8.08
N TYR A 166 -8.10 11.91 6.90
CA TYR A 166 -6.67 12.12 6.62
C TYR A 166 -6.25 13.59 6.82
N ASN A 167 -7.08 14.54 6.39
CA ASN A 167 -6.79 15.97 6.52
C ASN A 167 -6.95 16.47 7.96
N GLU A 168 -7.90 15.91 8.72
CA GLU A 168 -8.14 16.29 10.11
C GLU A 168 -7.06 15.76 11.07
N GLN A 169 -6.52 14.58 10.80
CA GLN A 169 -5.51 13.88 11.61
C GLN A 169 -5.86 13.79 13.11
N ALA A 170 -7.14 13.62 13.42
CA ALA A 170 -7.61 13.39 14.78
C ALA A 170 -7.00 12.10 15.36
N PRO A 171 -6.91 11.92 16.69
CA PRO A 171 -6.41 10.69 17.28
C PRO A 171 -7.02 9.44 16.64
N MET A 172 -6.20 8.43 16.29
CA MET A 172 -6.63 7.19 15.62
C MET A 172 -7.06 7.35 14.14
N TRP A 173 -6.75 8.48 13.49
CA TRP A 173 -7.13 8.74 12.10
C TRP A 173 -6.68 7.64 11.11
N ASN A 174 -5.47 7.09 11.27
CA ASN A 174 -4.97 6.03 10.40
C ASN A 174 -5.86 4.77 10.49
N SER A 175 -6.22 4.34 11.71
CA SER A 175 -7.15 3.22 11.93
C SER A 175 -8.54 3.51 11.38
N MET A 176 -9.01 4.75 11.50
CA MET A 176 -10.29 5.17 10.94
C MET A 176 -10.26 5.11 9.40
N CYS A 177 -9.20 5.57 8.74
CA CYS A 177 -9.03 5.43 7.30
C CYS A 177 -9.07 3.95 6.87
N TYR A 178 -8.36 3.06 7.58
CA TYR A 178 -8.41 1.62 7.29
C TYR A 178 -9.80 1.01 7.51
N SER A 179 -10.58 1.51 8.45
CA SER A 179 -11.97 1.06 8.63
C SER A 179 -12.83 1.39 7.40
N TYR A 180 -12.62 2.53 6.77
CA TYR A 180 -13.30 2.90 5.52
C TYR A 180 -12.75 2.13 4.31
N LEU A 181 -11.44 1.90 4.23
CA LEU A 181 -10.85 1.03 3.19
C LEU A 181 -11.39 -0.39 3.27
N LEU A 182 -11.55 -0.93 4.48
CA LEU A 182 -12.19 -2.23 4.69
C LEU A 182 -13.62 -2.25 4.12
N GLN A 183 -14.42 -1.21 4.39
CA GLN A 183 -15.77 -1.09 3.84
C GLN A 183 -15.76 -1.02 2.31
N VAL A 184 -14.81 -0.31 1.69
CA VAL A 184 -14.63 -0.27 0.23
C VAL A 184 -14.46 -1.69 -0.32
N TYR A 185 -13.54 -2.48 0.25
CA TYR A 185 -13.31 -3.85 -0.21
C TYR A 185 -14.47 -4.80 0.07
N VAL A 186 -15.20 -4.61 1.17
CA VAL A 186 -16.43 -5.37 1.44
C VAL A 186 -17.49 -5.10 0.37
N LEU A 187 -17.67 -3.84 -0.03
CA LEU A 187 -18.61 -3.49 -1.11
C LEU A 187 -18.19 -4.08 -2.46
N LEU A 188 -16.91 -4.01 -2.79
CA LEU A 188 -16.36 -4.63 -4.01
C LEU A 188 -16.58 -6.14 -4.02
N GLY A 189 -16.31 -6.80 -2.90
CA GLY A 189 -16.52 -8.24 -2.76
C GLY A 189 -17.97 -8.65 -2.89
N ARG A 190 -18.89 -7.92 -2.25
CA ARG A 190 -20.34 -8.17 -2.38
C ARG A 190 -20.82 -7.98 -3.81
N ARG A 191 -20.34 -6.95 -4.51
CA ARG A 191 -20.64 -6.73 -5.93
C ARG A 191 -20.13 -7.88 -6.78
N GLN A 192 -18.92 -8.37 -6.53
CA GLN A 192 -18.32 -9.50 -7.24
C GLN A 192 -19.14 -10.79 -7.06
N ILE A 193 -19.59 -11.06 -5.84
CA ILE A 193 -20.42 -12.23 -5.52
C ILE A 193 -21.79 -12.12 -6.21
N SER A 194 -22.42 -10.95 -6.22
CA SER A 194 -23.76 -10.75 -6.79
C SER A 194 -23.80 -10.79 -8.33
N GLN A 195 -22.67 -10.55 -9.00
CA GLN A 195 -22.58 -10.56 -10.46
C GLN A 195 -22.26 -11.94 -11.05
N GLU A 196 -22.37 -13.02 -10.25
CA GLU A 196 -22.12 -14.42 -10.67
C GLU A 196 -20.79 -14.60 -11.44
N MET A 197 -19.79 -13.76 -11.15
CA MET A 197 -18.50 -13.95 -11.77
C MET A 197 -17.85 -15.24 -11.23
N PRO A 198 -17.36 -16.15 -12.11
CA PRO A 198 -16.95 -17.52 -11.76
C PRO A 198 -15.79 -17.61 -10.74
N MET A 199 -15.18 -16.49 -10.38
CA MET A 199 -14.02 -16.43 -9.50
C MET A 199 -14.31 -16.73 -8.03
N LEU A 200 -15.56 -16.66 -7.56
CA LEU A 200 -15.92 -16.84 -6.15
C LEU A 200 -16.81 -18.05 -5.86
N HIS A 201 -16.90 -19.02 -6.75
CA HIS A 201 -17.20 -20.37 -6.30
C HIS A 201 -16.01 -20.88 -5.48
N LEU A 202 -15.90 -20.34 -4.27
CA LEU A 202 -14.99 -20.84 -3.25
C LEU A 202 -15.45 -22.26 -2.90
N SER A 203 -14.83 -23.25 -3.54
CA SER A 203 -14.95 -24.61 -3.05
C SER A 203 -14.58 -24.57 -1.57
N GLU A 204 -15.23 -25.38 -0.75
CA GLU A 204 -14.91 -25.55 0.70
C GLU A 204 -13.41 -25.66 0.92
N ARG A 205 -12.69 -26.24 -0.03
CA ARG A 205 -11.23 -26.38 -0.05
C ARG A 205 -10.50 -25.02 -0.07
N LYS A 206 -10.97 -24.01 -0.84
CA LYS A 206 -10.36 -22.66 -0.84
C LYS A 206 -10.63 -21.89 0.45
N ALA A 207 -11.76 -22.13 1.09
CA ALA A 207 -12.05 -21.52 2.39
C ALA A 207 -11.13 -22.11 3.47
N ILE A 208 -10.88 -23.42 3.44
CA ILE A 208 -9.93 -24.10 4.33
C ILE A 208 -8.51 -23.62 4.08
N ASP A 209 -8.07 -23.51 2.82
CA ASP A 209 -6.74 -22.99 2.45
C ASP A 209 -6.55 -21.55 2.96
N SER A 210 -7.61 -20.72 2.91
CA SER A 210 -7.63 -19.37 3.42
C SER A 210 -7.48 -19.30 4.94
N GLU A 211 -8.19 -20.15 5.68
CA GLU A 211 -8.09 -20.24 7.15
C GLU A 211 -6.70 -20.65 7.60
N ILE A 212 -6.12 -21.60 6.91
CA ILE A 212 -4.77 -22.08 7.18
C ILE A 212 -3.74 -20.99 6.90
N MET A 213 -3.88 -20.26 5.79
CA MET A 213 -2.97 -19.14 5.47
C MET A 213 -3.06 -18.03 6.51
N ASN A 214 -4.24 -17.72 7.03
CA ASN A 214 -4.39 -16.73 8.11
C ASN A 214 -3.74 -17.20 9.42
N SER A 215 -3.88 -18.46 9.76
CA SER A 215 -3.20 -19.05 10.92
C SER A 215 -1.69 -18.99 10.75
N ALA A 216 -1.18 -19.29 9.56
CA ALA A 216 0.24 -19.19 9.22
C ALA A 216 0.76 -17.75 9.30
N LEU A 217 -0.01 -16.75 8.83
CA LEU A 217 0.31 -15.34 8.97
C LEU A 217 0.37 -14.91 10.44
N THR A 218 -0.61 -15.32 11.22
CA THR A 218 -0.66 -15.01 12.65
C THR A 218 0.58 -15.55 13.35
N TYR A 219 0.91 -16.83 13.09
CA TYR A 219 2.12 -17.45 13.62
C TYR A 219 3.39 -16.69 13.20
N LEU A 220 3.50 -16.33 11.92
CA LEU A 220 4.65 -15.59 11.39
C LEU A 220 4.77 -14.21 12.04
N ASN A 221 3.68 -13.47 12.16
CA ASN A 221 3.67 -12.13 12.77
C ASN A 221 3.97 -12.14 14.28
N GLN A 222 3.67 -13.23 14.97
CA GLN A 222 4.02 -13.40 16.38
C GLN A 222 5.46 -13.87 16.59
N ASN A 223 6.07 -14.51 15.57
CA ASN A 223 7.36 -15.17 15.69
C ASN A 223 8.45 -14.62 14.77
N TYR A 224 8.22 -13.55 14.02
CA TYR A 224 9.17 -13.01 13.02
C TYR A 224 10.55 -12.70 13.58
N MET A 225 10.65 -12.38 14.88
CA MET A 225 11.92 -12.07 15.57
C MET A 225 12.78 -13.31 15.83
N TYR A 226 12.20 -14.51 15.79
CA TYR A 226 12.91 -15.76 15.99
C TYR A 226 13.37 -16.37 14.66
N ASP A 227 14.27 -17.35 14.73
CA ASP A 227 14.75 -18.07 13.55
C ASP A 227 13.72 -19.11 13.08
N ILE A 228 12.60 -18.59 12.52
CA ILE A 228 11.53 -19.42 11.98
C ILE A 228 11.83 -19.81 10.54
N THR A 229 11.57 -21.08 10.22
CA THR A 229 11.76 -21.62 8.89
C THR A 229 10.41 -21.87 8.18
N LEU A 230 10.47 -22.04 6.86
CA LEU A 230 9.30 -22.44 6.07
C LEU A 230 8.74 -23.77 6.57
N GLU A 231 9.62 -24.69 7.03
CA GLU A 231 9.25 -25.98 7.61
C GLU A 231 8.42 -25.83 8.87
N ASP A 232 8.81 -24.92 9.76
CA ASP A 232 8.10 -24.70 11.03
C ASP A 232 6.68 -24.21 10.78
N VAL A 233 6.53 -23.26 9.86
CA VAL A 233 5.21 -22.70 9.52
C VAL A 233 4.36 -23.70 8.74
N ALA A 234 4.97 -24.47 7.84
CA ALA A 234 4.28 -25.54 7.12
C ALA A 234 3.78 -26.64 8.08
N ALA A 235 4.63 -27.05 9.05
CA ALA A 235 4.27 -28.02 10.07
C ALA A 235 3.15 -27.50 10.97
N PHE A 236 3.23 -26.22 11.40
CA PHE A 236 2.16 -25.56 12.15
C PHE A 236 0.83 -25.57 11.38
N ALA A 237 0.89 -25.33 10.07
CA ALA A 237 -0.27 -25.33 9.18
C ALA A 237 -0.76 -26.75 8.79
N GLY A 238 -0.07 -27.81 9.18
CA GLY A 238 -0.42 -29.20 8.86
C GLY A 238 -0.09 -29.64 7.44
N PHE A 239 0.88 -28.98 6.77
CA PHE A 239 1.25 -29.27 5.38
C PHE A 239 2.72 -29.67 5.20
N SER A 240 2.99 -30.32 4.07
CA SER A 240 4.38 -30.48 3.63
C SER A 240 4.97 -29.13 3.20
N LYS A 241 6.27 -28.96 3.42
CA LYS A 241 7.03 -27.77 3.00
C LYS A 241 6.75 -27.34 1.55
N TYR A 242 6.76 -28.30 0.62
CA TYR A 242 6.59 -28.01 -0.81
C TYR A 242 5.18 -27.54 -1.16
N TYR A 243 4.16 -28.16 -0.57
CA TYR A 243 2.78 -27.75 -0.78
C TYR A 243 2.54 -26.36 -0.18
N PHE A 244 2.96 -26.16 1.06
CA PHE A 244 2.82 -24.88 1.76
C PHE A 244 3.56 -23.75 1.03
N SER A 245 4.80 -23.97 0.57
CA SER A 245 5.58 -22.97 -0.17
C SER A 245 4.85 -22.47 -1.43
N ARG A 246 4.29 -23.40 -2.20
CA ARG A 246 3.53 -23.06 -3.41
C ARG A 246 2.24 -22.32 -3.08
N MET A 247 1.49 -22.81 -2.09
CA MET A 247 0.25 -22.21 -1.61
C MET A 247 0.51 -20.80 -1.04
N PHE A 248 1.54 -20.65 -0.23
CA PHE A 248 1.94 -19.35 0.34
C PHE A 248 2.24 -18.32 -0.74
N LYS A 249 3.07 -18.69 -1.74
CA LYS A 249 3.40 -17.80 -2.87
C LYS A 249 2.16 -17.46 -3.70
N GLN A 250 1.29 -18.42 -3.94
CA GLN A 250 0.03 -18.21 -4.66
C GLN A 250 -0.90 -17.25 -3.90
N PHE A 251 -0.91 -17.35 -2.56
CA PHE A 251 -1.82 -16.60 -1.70
C PHE A 251 -1.33 -15.16 -1.47
N PHE A 252 -0.03 -14.99 -1.14
CA PHE A 252 0.56 -13.70 -0.79
C PHE A 252 1.32 -13.01 -1.93
N GLY A 253 1.62 -13.69 -3.02
CA GLY A 253 2.43 -13.18 -4.13
C GLY A 253 3.93 -13.31 -3.92
N PHE A 254 4.39 -13.50 -2.69
CA PHE A 254 5.79 -13.59 -2.28
C PHE A 254 6.13 -14.99 -1.77
N SER A 255 7.40 -15.37 -1.84
CA SER A 255 7.88 -16.52 -1.08
C SER A 255 7.83 -16.22 0.43
N PHE A 256 7.80 -17.26 1.25
CA PHE A 256 7.89 -17.13 2.72
C PHE A 256 9.11 -16.29 3.15
N SER A 257 10.27 -16.53 2.57
CA SER A 257 11.50 -15.83 2.92
C SER A 257 11.44 -14.34 2.56
N GLU A 258 10.86 -13.99 1.41
CA GLU A 258 10.63 -12.60 1.01
C GLU A 258 9.65 -11.91 1.96
N TYR A 259 8.56 -12.57 2.30
CA TYR A 259 7.56 -12.04 3.23
C TYR A 259 8.16 -11.80 4.63
N LEU A 260 8.87 -12.78 5.19
CA LEU A 260 9.53 -12.67 6.49
C LEU A 260 10.57 -11.53 6.49
N CYS A 261 11.35 -11.42 5.41
CA CYS A 261 12.33 -10.35 5.24
C CYS A 261 11.65 -8.96 5.19
N LYS A 262 10.57 -8.82 4.42
CA LYS A 262 9.78 -7.58 4.33
C LYS A 262 9.24 -7.19 5.72
N ARG A 263 8.65 -8.14 6.45
CA ARG A 263 8.12 -7.91 7.79
C ARG A 263 9.19 -7.44 8.78
N ARG A 264 10.35 -8.07 8.77
CA ARG A 264 11.50 -7.67 9.60
C ARG A 264 12.00 -6.26 9.25
N LEU A 265 12.03 -5.91 7.97
CA LEU A 265 12.42 -4.57 7.51
C LEU A 265 11.42 -3.49 7.93
N GLU A 266 10.12 -3.79 7.92
CA GLU A 266 9.09 -2.88 8.41
C GLU A 266 9.27 -2.57 9.88
N VAL A 267 9.44 -3.60 10.71
CA VAL A 267 9.70 -3.43 12.15
C VAL A 267 11.01 -2.66 12.40
N ALA A 268 12.07 -2.95 11.62
CA ALA A 268 13.32 -2.23 11.76
C ALA A 268 13.18 -0.75 11.39
N ALA A 269 12.44 -0.44 10.31
CA ALA A 269 12.17 0.94 9.91
C ALA A 269 11.38 1.68 10.99
N ASP A 270 10.35 1.06 11.54
CA ASP A 270 9.56 1.60 12.65
C ASP A 270 10.43 1.90 13.87
N LEU A 271 11.26 0.96 14.31
CA LEU A 271 12.17 1.16 15.42
C LEU A 271 13.24 2.24 15.16
N LEU A 272 13.71 2.37 13.91
CA LEU A 272 14.64 3.43 13.51
C LEU A 272 14.01 4.80 13.59
N THR A 273 12.75 4.91 13.23
CA THR A 273 12.00 6.18 13.21
C THR A 273 11.61 6.63 14.63
N HIS A 274 11.17 5.69 15.47
CA HIS A 274 10.55 6.02 16.76
C HIS A 274 11.40 5.76 18.00
N THR A 275 12.61 5.24 17.86
CA THR A 275 13.48 4.93 18.99
C THR A 275 14.92 5.34 18.76
N ASN A 276 15.58 5.82 19.83
CA ASN A 276 17.04 6.06 19.85
C ASN A 276 17.88 4.80 20.10
N ARG A 277 17.29 3.60 19.94
CA ARG A 277 18.03 2.35 20.17
C ARG A 277 19.22 2.24 19.24
N PRO A 278 20.34 1.65 19.69
CA PRO A 278 21.47 1.34 18.82
C PRO A 278 21.06 0.48 17.62
N ILE A 279 21.64 0.76 16.44
CA ILE A 279 21.35 0.02 15.20
C ILE A 279 21.49 -1.50 15.39
N GLN A 280 22.46 -1.91 16.23
CA GLN A 280 22.70 -3.32 16.56
C GLN A 280 21.50 -3.94 17.32
N GLU A 281 20.93 -3.22 18.27
CA GLU A 281 19.78 -3.69 19.03
C GLU A 281 18.53 -3.77 18.15
N ILE A 282 18.36 -2.79 17.24
CA ILE A 282 17.25 -2.80 16.27
C ILE A 282 17.36 -4.00 15.32
N ALA A 283 18.56 -4.31 14.83
CA ALA A 283 18.76 -5.49 13.97
C ALA A 283 18.30 -6.78 14.69
N ILE A 284 18.66 -6.95 15.95
CA ILE A 284 18.28 -8.12 16.76
C ILE A 284 16.78 -8.12 17.04
N ALA A 285 16.22 -6.98 17.49
CA ALA A 285 14.78 -6.86 17.78
C ALA A 285 13.88 -7.08 16.56
N ALA A 286 14.37 -6.72 15.38
CA ALA A 286 13.70 -6.99 14.12
C ALA A 286 13.89 -8.43 13.61
N GLY A 287 14.68 -9.28 14.30
CA GLY A 287 14.85 -10.70 13.96
C GLY A 287 15.95 -10.99 12.94
N PHE A 288 16.89 -10.07 12.71
CA PHE A 288 18.05 -10.36 11.85
C PHE A 288 19.14 -11.08 12.61
N GLY A 289 19.65 -12.19 12.07
CA GLY A 289 20.68 -13.01 12.70
C GLY A 289 22.05 -12.32 12.84
N SER A 290 22.30 -11.22 12.09
CA SER A 290 23.49 -10.39 12.26
C SER A 290 23.26 -8.96 11.76
N VAL A 291 24.00 -8.01 12.35
CA VAL A 291 24.00 -6.59 11.92
C VAL A 291 24.49 -6.43 10.48
N GLY A 292 25.44 -7.25 10.06
CA GLY A 292 25.95 -7.22 8.67
C GLY A 292 24.87 -7.61 7.66
N THR A 293 24.12 -8.68 7.93
CA THR A 293 22.97 -9.10 7.12
C THR A 293 21.88 -8.02 7.12
N PHE A 294 21.57 -7.47 8.28
CA PHE A 294 20.62 -6.37 8.41
C PHE A 294 21.01 -5.18 7.55
N ASN A 295 22.21 -4.64 7.72
CA ASN A 295 22.67 -3.47 6.96
C ASN A 295 22.65 -3.70 5.46
N ARG A 296 23.07 -4.88 4.99
CA ARG A 296 23.06 -5.23 3.57
C ARG A 296 21.63 -5.28 3.01
N ILE A 297 20.72 -5.96 3.70
CA ILE A 297 19.33 -6.12 3.26
C ILE A 297 18.59 -4.78 3.36
N PHE A 298 18.78 -4.04 4.46
CA PHE A 298 18.15 -2.74 4.66
C PHE A 298 18.58 -1.76 3.57
N ARG A 299 19.90 -1.67 3.29
CA ARG A 299 20.41 -0.83 2.21
C ARG A 299 19.90 -1.23 0.85
N SER A 300 19.80 -2.52 0.56
CA SER A 300 19.22 -3.02 -0.70
C SER A 300 17.73 -2.68 -0.83
N SER A 301 16.99 -2.66 0.29
CA SER A 301 15.53 -2.40 0.30
C SER A 301 15.18 -0.92 0.37
N LYS A 302 15.96 -0.12 1.12
CA LYS A 302 15.66 1.30 1.41
C LYS A 302 16.61 2.29 0.73
N ASN A 303 17.62 1.80 -0.03
CA ASN A 303 18.65 2.58 -0.74
C ASN A 303 19.49 3.51 0.14
N CYS A 304 19.40 3.37 1.44
CA CYS A 304 20.21 4.08 2.42
C CYS A 304 20.57 3.15 3.57
N THR A 305 21.59 3.52 4.33
CA THR A 305 21.94 2.78 5.53
C THR A 305 20.90 3.01 6.63
N PRO A 306 20.76 2.11 7.62
CA PRO A 306 19.88 2.33 8.77
C PRO A 306 20.14 3.65 9.51
N SER A 307 21.41 4.06 9.63
CA SER A 307 21.77 5.34 10.26
C SER A 307 21.28 6.54 9.44
N GLN A 308 21.48 6.51 8.10
CA GLN A 308 20.95 7.55 7.21
C GLN A 308 19.43 7.58 7.22
N PHE A 309 18.78 6.41 7.28
CA PHE A 309 17.33 6.33 7.39
C PHE A 309 16.82 6.99 8.67
N ARG A 310 17.47 6.73 9.81
CA ARG A 310 17.18 7.39 11.09
C ARG A 310 17.39 8.91 11.01
N GLU A 311 18.49 9.36 10.39
CA GLU A 311 18.78 10.79 10.23
C GLU A 311 17.71 11.51 9.38
N MET A 312 17.19 10.82 8.36
CA MET A 312 16.16 11.37 7.47
C MET A 312 14.73 11.35 8.04
N TYR A 313 14.44 10.36 8.89
CA TYR A 313 13.05 10.07 9.29
C TYR A 313 12.85 9.91 10.81
N GLY A 314 13.90 10.02 11.62
CA GLY A 314 13.80 9.90 13.08
C GLY A 314 13.17 11.15 13.71
N ASP A 315 12.28 10.94 14.66
CA ASP A 315 11.52 11.99 15.36
C ASP A 315 12.24 12.52 16.63
N PHE A 316 13.58 12.60 16.65
CA PHE A 316 14.35 12.98 17.86
C PHE A 316 15.09 14.29 17.70
#